data_9112cb829b3d48b1a10a3370a0ba71ea
#
_entry.id   9112cb829b3d48b1a10a3370a0ba71ea
#
_cell.length_a   1.000
_cell.length_b   1.000
_cell.length_c   1.000
_cell.angle_alpha   90.00
_cell.angle_beta   90.00
_cell.angle_gamma   90.00
#
_symmetry.space_group_name_H-M   'P 1'
#
loop_
_entity.id
_entity.type
_entity.pdbx_description
1 polymer ?
#
loop_
_entity_poly.entity_id
_entity_poly.type
_entity_poly.pdbx_seq_one_letter_code
_entity_poly.pdbx_strand_id
1 'polypeptide(L)'
;MNMVRKFFICICALMAASSIQAQQISFSSEKIWDNGMHNAFTSIEKFRGEYYITFREGETHIFDSKGNAEGKIRILHSKDGVTWEALPAIGKAGYDLRDPKFSITPDGRLMVIIGGSIYRNKELVGSQPHVMFSSDGRTFTDPQPVNVDPNYRTERDWLWRVTWHNGVGYSVSYGRTEKGQTPLYLYSTTDGINYKHIQSFNIDNFPNEATIRFLEDGRMAIMIRREQGDRECVWGASPAPYTEWEWKKMGMALG
;
A
#
# COMPACT_ATOMS: atom_id res chain seq x y z
N MET A 1 -52.43 71.53 3.02
CA MET A 1 -52.30 70.75 4.23
C MET A 1 -52.48 69.27 3.89
N ASN A 2 -51.40 68.66 3.42
CA ASN A 2 -51.42 67.25 2.97
C ASN A 2 -50.34 66.48 3.70
N MET A 3 -50.81 65.58 4.52
CA MET A 3 -50.04 64.73 5.39
C MET A 3 -49.63 63.45 4.58
N VAL A 4 -48.31 63.37 4.23
CA VAL A 4 -47.75 62.21 3.52
C VAL A 4 -47.39 61.14 4.57
N ARG A 5 -48.15 60.06 4.60
CA ARG A 5 -47.83 58.86 5.39
C ARG A 5 -46.68 58.11 4.73
N LYS A 6 -45.53 58.02 5.40
CA LYS A 6 -44.46 57.13 5.03
C LYS A 6 -44.77 55.71 5.50
N PHE A 7 -44.96 54.82 4.55
CA PHE A 7 -45.01 53.38 4.81
C PHE A 7 -43.56 52.86 4.96
N PHE A 8 -43.21 52.37 6.13
CA PHE A 8 -42.03 51.58 6.36
C PHE A 8 -42.35 50.11 6.03
N ILE A 9 -41.78 49.58 4.95
CA ILE A 9 -41.84 48.15 4.65
C ILE A 9 -40.65 47.52 5.40
N CYS A 10 -40.95 46.79 6.48
CA CYS A 10 -39.99 45.91 7.14
C CYS A 10 -39.86 44.62 6.31
N ILE A 11 -38.78 44.49 5.54
CA ILE A 11 -38.41 43.23 4.92
C ILE A 11 -37.70 42.39 5.98
N CYS A 12 -38.44 41.47 6.62
CA CYS A 12 -37.85 40.41 7.41
C CYS A 12 -37.23 39.40 6.47
N ALA A 13 -35.91 39.49 6.27
CA ALA A 13 -35.16 38.42 5.62
C ALA A 13 -35.14 37.23 6.58
N LEU A 14 -35.94 36.22 6.32
CA LEU A 14 -35.80 34.89 6.91
C LEU A 14 -34.51 34.30 6.36
N MET A 15 -33.42 34.36 7.15
CA MET A 15 -32.27 33.50 6.93
C MET A 15 -32.71 32.07 7.29
N ALA A 16 -33.04 31.29 6.30
CA ALA A 16 -33.12 29.85 6.45
C ALA A 16 -31.69 29.37 6.72
N ALA A 17 -31.33 29.24 7.99
CA ALA A 17 -30.13 28.50 8.38
C ALA A 17 -30.40 27.02 8.03
N SER A 18 -29.97 26.61 6.85
CA SER A 18 -29.85 25.19 6.53
C SER A 18 -28.78 24.64 7.50
N SER A 19 -29.25 24.01 8.57
CA SER A 19 -28.41 23.18 9.40
C SER A 19 -27.87 22.08 8.52
N ILE A 20 -26.60 22.17 8.13
CA ILE A 20 -25.83 21.03 7.57
C ILE A 20 -25.76 20.03 8.72
N GLN A 21 -26.71 19.11 8.74
CA GLN A 21 -26.66 17.98 9.65
C GLN A 21 -25.56 17.09 9.13
N ALA A 22 -24.40 17.13 9.82
CA ALA A 22 -23.32 16.19 9.53
C ALA A 22 -23.91 14.79 9.67
N GLN A 23 -23.92 14.05 8.58
CA GLN A 23 -24.39 12.67 8.58
C GLN A 23 -23.49 11.89 9.52
N GLN A 24 -24.04 11.44 10.65
CA GLN A 24 -23.30 10.63 11.59
C GLN A 24 -23.07 9.26 10.94
N ILE A 25 -21.87 9.04 10.44
CA ILE A 25 -21.46 7.74 9.89
C ILE A 25 -21.25 6.81 11.08
N SER A 26 -22.10 5.81 11.21
CA SER A 26 -21.88 4.70 12.13
C SER A 26 -21.16 3.59 11.40
N PHE A 27 -20.16 3.01 12.03
CA PHE A 27 -19.46 1.82 11.52
C PHE A 27 -19.34 0.81 12.64
N SER A 28 -19.34 -0.46 12.27
CA SER A 28 -19.02 -1.58 13.14
C SER A 28 -17.73 -2.23 12.65
N SER A 29 -17.02 -2.88 13.56
CA SER A 29 -15.84 -3.69 13.24
C SER A 29 -16.04 -5.10 13.78
N GLU A 30 -15.60 -6.08 13.02
CA GLU A 30 -15.64 -7.49 13.39
C GLU A 30 -14.27 -8.11 13.19
N LYS A 31 -13.85 -8.98 14.12
CA LYS A 31 -12.64 -9.77 13.99
C LYS A 31 -12.93 -10.97 13.11
N ILE A 32 -12.39 -10.99 11.91
CA ILE A 32 -12.62 -12.07 10.93
C ILE A 32 -11.60 -13.22 11.03
N TRP A 33 -10.48 -13.02 11.74
CA TRP A 33 -9.44 -14.03 11.91
C TRP A 33 -8.74 -13.89 13.26
N ASP A 34 -8.58 -15.00 13.94
CA ASP A 34 -7.75 -15.13 15.15
C ASP A 34 -7.34 -16.60 15.32
N ASN A 35 -6.05 -16.85 15.30
CA ASN A 35 -5.48 -18.18 15.52
C ASN A 35 -4.41 -18.17 16.61
N GLY A 36 -4.42 -17.13 17.48
CA GLY A 36 -3.44 -16.94 18.54
C GLY A 36 -2.05 -16.49 18.06
N MET A 37 -1.88 -16.26 16.75
CA MET A 37 -0.63 -15.78 16.15
C MET A 37 -0.65 -14.25 16.00
N HIS A 38 0.52 -13.67 15.80
CA HIS A 38 0.64 -12.27 15.40
C HIS A 38 0.30 -12.16 13.91
N ASN A 39 -0.83 -11.49 13.61
CA ASN A 39 -1.34 -11.26 12.26
C ASN A 39 -1.25 -9.76 11.94
N ALA A 40 -0.53 -9.37 10.88
CA ALA A 40 -0.27 -7.96 10.56
C ALA A 40 -0.06 -7.71 9.06
N PHE A 41 -0.08 -6.42 8.67
CA PHE A 41 0.27 -5.94 7.33
C PHE A 41 -0.71 -6.35 6.24
N THR A 42 -1.98 -6.13 6.49
CA THR A 42 -3.07 -6.59 5.62
C THR A 42 -3.12 -5.93 4.24
N SER A 43 -3.66 -6.66 3.29
CA SER A 43 -4.14 -6.15 2.00
C SER A 43 -5.44 -6.85 1.65
N ILE A 44 -6.35 -6.13 1.00
CA ILE A 44 -7.63 -6.66 0.51
C ILE A 44 -7.75 -6.41 -0.99
N GLU A 45 -8.33 -7.36 -1.71
CA GLU A 45 -8.61 -7.26 -3.14
C GLU A 45 -9.89 -8.01 -3.48
N LYS A 46 -10.59 -7.59 -4.53
CA LYS A 46 -11.73 -8.32 -5.10
C LYS A 46 -11.30 -8.98 -6.40
N PHE A 47 -11.29 -10.31 -6.43
CA PHE A 47 -10.85 -11.08 -7.58
C PHE A 47 -11.94 -12.10 -7.99
N ARG A 48 -12.33 -12.10 -9.26
CA ARG A 48 -13.37 -13.00 -9.82
C ARG A 48 -14.66 -13.04 -9.01
N GLY A 49 -15.06 -11.90 -8.46
CA GLY A 49 -16.30 -11.73 -7.70
C GLY A 49 -16.20 -12.07 -6.21
N GLU A 50 -15.11 -12.63 -5.75
CA GLU A 50 -14.84 -12.93 -4.33
C GLU A 50 -13.86 -11.93 -3.71
N TYR A 51 -13.90 -11.80 -2.39
CA TYR A 51 -12.98 -10.98 -1.60
C TYR A 51 -11.80 -11.84 -1.14
N TYR A 52 -10.61 -11.25 -1.18
CA TYR A 52 -9.38 -11.86 -0.70
C TYR A 52 -8.70 -10.91 0.27
N ILE A 53 -8.25 -11.45 1.40
CA ILE A 53 -7.43 -10.74 2.37
C ILE A 53 -6.13 -11.51 2.53
N THR A 54 -5.00 -10.80 2.57
CA THR A 54 -3.70 -11.39 2.86
C THR A 54 -2.99 -10.60 3.94
N PHE A 55 -2.20 -11.30 4.75
CA PHE A 55 -1.41 -10.72 5.83
C PHE A 55 -0.23 -11.62 6.19
N ARG A 56 0.74 -11.07 6.93
CA ARG A 56 1.78 -11.86 7.58
C ARG A 56 1.22 -12.55 8.82
N GLU A 57 1.51 -13.82 8.96
CA GLU A 57 1.26 -14.63 10.15
C GLU A 57 2.59 -15.10 10.73
N GLY A 58 2.81 -14.92 12.02
CA GLY A 58 4.01 -15.35 12.74
C GLY A 58 3.75 -15.43 14.23
N GLU A 59 4.65 -16.06 15.00
CA GLU A 59 4.51 -16.15 16.46
C GLU A 59 4.52 -14.75 17.10
N THR A 60 5.42 -13.89 16.64
CA THR A 60 5.50 -12.48 17.04
C THR A 60 5.65 -11.56 15.83
N HIS A 61 5.90 -10.27 16.10
CA HIS A 61 6.16 -9.29 15.05
C HIS A 61 7.40 -9.64 14.19
N ILE A 62 8.42 -10.28 14.75
CA ILE A 62 9.65 -10.67 14.03
C ILE A 62 10.08 -12.10 14.43
N PHE A 63 10.53 -12.29 15.66
CA PHE A 63 11.16 -13.54 16.12
C PHE A 63 10.18 -14.42 16.85
N ASP A 64 10.27 -15.73 16.58
CA ASP A 64 9.60 -16.74 17.35
C ASP A 64 10.29 -16.98 18.72
N SER A 65 9.73 -17.86 19.56
CA SER A 65 10.29 -18.24 20.85
C SER A 65 11.68 -18.85 20.78
N LYS A 66 12.07 -19.39 19.61
CA LYS A 66 13.40 -19.97 19.33
C LYS A 66 14.38 -18.95 18.74
N GLY A 67 13.92 -17.74 18.44
CA GLY A 67 14.72 -16.67 17.84
C GLY A 67 14.80 -16.71 16.31
N ASN A 68 13.94 -17.49 15.64
CA ASN A 68 13.85 -17.51 14.18
C ASN A 68 12.86 -16.43 13.70
N ALA A 69 13.11 -15.89 12.52
CA ALA A 69 12.19 -14.99 11.82
C ALA A 69 11.63 -15.72 10.61
N GLU A 70 10.44 -16.31 10.75
CA GLU A 70 9.81 -17.17 9.76
C GLU A 70 8.34 -16.79 9.54
N GLY A 71 8.08 -15.52 9.26
CA GLY A 71 6.75 -15.06 8.90
C GLY A 71 6.26 -15.73 7.62
N LYS A 72 4.97 -16.09 7.61
CA LYS A 72 4.28 -16.73 6.49
C LYS A 72 3.20 -15.80 5.95
N ILE A 73 2.84 -15.98 4.70
CA ILE A 73 1.71 -15.31 4.09
C ILE A 73 0.47 -16.14 4.32
N ARG A 74 -0.52 -15.55 5.01
CA ARG A 74 -1.87 -16.08 5.15
C ARG A 74 -2.76 -15.41 4.12
N ILE A 75 -3.63 -16.20 3.48
CA ILE A 75 -4.66 -15.71 2.57
C ILE A 75 -6.01 -16.24 3.05
N LEU A 76 -6.97 -15.35 3.18
CA LEU A 76 -8.38 -15.65 3.39
C LEU A 76 -9.15 -15.28 2.15
N HIS A 77 -10.24 -16.00 1.86
CA HIS A 77 -11.19 -15.62 0.82
C HIS A 77 -12.63 -15.69 1.32
N SER A 78 -13.51 -14.93 0.69
CA SER A 78 -14.92 -14.85 1.03
C SER A 78 -15.77 -14.49 -0.19
N LYS A 79 -16.93 -15.11 -0.33
CA LYS A 79 -17.91 -14.77 -1.36
C LYS A 79 -18.81 -13.59 -0.96
N ASP A 80 -19.07 -13.45 0.32
CA ASP A 80 -20.05 -12.52 0.88
C ASP A 80 -19.42 -11.38 1.70
N GLY A 81 -18.12 -11.47 2.00
CA GLY A 81 -17.41 -10.54 2.87
C GLY A 81 -17.66 -10.76 4.36
N VAL A 82 -18.41 -11.79 4.72
CA VAL A 82 -18.79 -12.13 6.10
C VAL A 82 -18.17 -13.46 6.52
N THR A 83 -18.36 -14.50 5.70
CA THR A 83 -17.80 -15.85 5.95
C THR A 83 -16.45 -15.99 5.26
N TRP A 84 -15.41 -16.27 6.04
CA TRP A 84 -14.04 -16.33 5.54
C TRP A 84 -13.46 -17.73 5.67
N GLU A 85 -12.80 -18.17 4.63
CA GLU A 85 -12.08 -19.44 4.56
C GLU A 85 -10.58 -19.19 4.37
N ALA A 86 -9.74 -19.93 5.11
CA ALA A 86 -8.30 -19.76 5.05
C ALA A 86 -7.66 -20.76 4.08
N LEU A 87 -6.77 -20.27 3.23
CA LEU A 87 -5.87 -21.13 2.46
C LEU A 87 -4.66 -21.54 3.31
N PRO A 88 -3.94 -22.61 2.92
CA PRO A 88 -2.68 -22.97 3.58
C PRO A 88 -1.71 -21.80 3.66
N ALA A 89 -1.04 -21.62 4.80
CA ALA A 89 -0.04 -20.56 4.95
C ALA A 89 1.19 -20.85 4.09
N ILE A 90 1.67 -19.84 3.37
CA ILE A 90 2.78 -19.92 2.44
C ILE A 90 4.03 -19.34 3.10
N GLY A 91 5.05 -20.15 3.28
CA GLY A 91 6.36 -19.75 3.80
C GLY A 91 7.45 -19.91 2.77
N LYS A 92 8.65 -19.37 3.06
CA LYS A 92 9.86 -19.58 2.27
C LYS A 92 11.06 -19.71 3.19
N ALA A 93 11.78 -20.80 3.08
CA ALA A 93 12.96 -21.05 3.91
C ALA A 93 13.98 -19.92 3.80
N GLY A 94 14.48 -19.45 4.95
CA GLY A 94 15.48 -18.38 5.05
C GLY A 94 14.92 -16.96 4.96
N TYR A 95 13.59 -16.80 4.87
CA TYR A 95 12.94 -15.50 4.78
C TYR A 95 11.81 -15.35 5.78
N ASP A 96 11.74 -14.20 6.42
CA ASP A 96 10.53 -13.70 7.07
C ASP A 96 9.70 -12.97 6.01
N LEU A 97 8.66 -13.63 5.48
CA LEU A 97 7.76 -13.05 4.48
C LEU A 97 6.83 -12.05 5.13
N ARG A 98 6.79 -10.81 4.58
CA ARG A 98 6.09 -9.67 5.19
C ARG A 98 5.35 -8.83 4.15
N ASP A 99 4.46 -7.98 4.65
CA ASP A 99 3.80 -6.92 3.89
C ASP A 99 3.20 -7.38 2.55
N PRO A 100 2.46 -8.50 2.51
CA PRO A 100 1.88 -8.95 1.25
C PRO A 100 0.89 -7.91 0.73
N LYS A 101 0.98 -7.57 -0.56
CA LYS A 101 0.04 -6.66 -1.21
C LYS A 101 -0.49 -7.28 -2.49
N PHE A 102 -1.82 -7.33 -2.57
CA PHE A 102 -2.51 -7.79 -3.76
C PHE A 102 -2.51 -6.76 -4.88
N SER A 103 -2.53 -7.27 -6.10
CA SER A 103 -2.95 -6.56 -7.31
C SER A 103 -3.44 -7.55 -8.37
N ILE A 104 -4.20 -7.06 -9.37
CA ILE A 104 -4.65 -7.90 -10.49
C ILE A 104 -3.81 -7.53 -11.71
N THR A 105 -3.12 -8.51 -12.27
CA THR A 105 -2.29 -8.33 -13.46
C THR A 105 -3.13 -8.12 -14.72
N PRO A 106 -2.58 -7.53 -15.80
CA PRO A 106 -3.30 -7.32 -17.06
C PRO A 106 -3.81 -8.60 -17.70
N ASP A 107 -3.14 -9.74 -17.47
CA ASP A 107 -3.56 -11.06 -17.93
C ASP A 107 -4.59 -11.74 -17.00
N GLY A 108 -5.10 -11.02 -16.01
CA GLY A 108 -6.21 -11.46 -15.15
C GLY A 108 -5.83 -12.44 -14.04
N ARG A 109 -4.56 -12.47 -13.60
CA ARG A 109 -4.11 -13.22 -12.43
C ARG A 109 -4.14 -12.36 -11.16
N LEU A 110 -4.40 -12.99 -10.03
CA LEU A 110 -4.17 -12.39 -8.72
C LEU A 110 -2.69 -12.48 -8.37
N MET A 111 -2.04 -11.34 -8.25
CA MET A 111 -0.63 -11.19 -7.90
C MET A 111 -0.48 -10.78 -6.45
N VAL A 112 0.51 -11.32 -5.75
CA VAL A 112 0.91 -10.88 -4.41
C VAL A 112 2.38 -10.49 -4.46
N ILE A 113 2.70 -9.21 -4.28
CA ILE A 113 4.07 -8.76 -3.99
C ILE A 113 4.31 -8.88 -2.49
N ILE A 114 5.51 -9.32 -2.10
CA ILE A 114 5.83 -9.72 -0.74
C ILE A 114 7.23 -9.20 -0.40
N GLY A 115 7.40 -8.56 0.77
CA GLY A 115 8.71 -8.32 1.34
C GLY A 115 9.30 -9.61 1.90
N GLY A 116 10.59 -9.82 1.74
CA GLY A 116 11.31 -10.97 2.31
C GLY A 116 12.51 -10.50 3.11
N SER A 117 12.39 -10.41 4.43
CA SER A 117 13.50 -10.06 5.31
C SER A 117 14.40 -11.26 5.57
N ILE A 118 15.72 -11.01 5.60
CA ILE A 118 16.72 -12.01 5.91
C ILE A 118 17.37 -11.63 7.25
N TYR A 119 17.21 -12.50 8.25
CA TYR A 119 17.78 -12.29 9.57
C TYR A 119 18.89 -13.31 9.85
N ARG A 120 19.98 -12.84 10.51
CA ARG A 120 21.04 -13.68 11.06
C ARG A 120 21.38 -13.18 12.44
N ASN A 121 21.45 -14.06 13.44
CA ASN A 121 21.73 -13.69 14.83
C ASN A 121 20.82 -12.55 15.36
N LYS A 122 19.56 -12.56 14.97
CA LYS A 122 18.57 -11.51 15.27
C LYS A 122 18.84 -10.13 14.65
N GLU A 123 19.73 -10.05 13.69
CA GLU A 123 20.02 -8.83 12.92
C GLU A 123 19.44 -8.93 11.51
N LEU A 124 18.84 -7.86 11.01
CA LEU A 124 18.38 -7.76 9.62
C LEU A 124 19.60 -7.53 8.73
N VAL A 125 20.02 -8.57 8.01
CA VAL A 125 21.20 -8.53 7.13
C VAL A 125 20.89 -8.27 5.66
N GLY A 126 19.61 -8.37 5.27
CA GLY A 126 19.19 -8.10 3.91
C GLY A 126 17.70 -8.23 3.72
N SER A 127 17.20 -7.84 2.54
CA SER A 127 15.85 -8.14 2.10
C SER A 127 15.81 -8.41 0.60
N GLN A 128 14.91 -9.28 0.20
CA GLN A 128 14.64 -9.65 -1.18
C GLN A 128 13.12 -9.69 -1.39
N PRO A 129 12.55 -8.76 -2.15
CA PRO A 129 11.14 -8.84 -2.51
C PRO A 129 10.85 -10.11 -3.32
N HIS A 130 9.67 -10.68 -3.09
CA HIS A 130 9.16 -11.86 -3.77
C HIS A 130 7.80 -11.58 -4.39
N VAL A 131 7.41 -12.41 -5.33
CA VAL A 131 6.10 -12.39 -5.96
C VAL A 131 5.56 -13.80 -6.12
N MET A 132 4.25 -13.94 -6.00
CA MET A 132 3.50 -15.14 -6.34
C MET A 132 2.23 -14.77 -7.07
N PHE A 133 1.69 -15.73 -7.84
CA PHE A 133 0.52 -15.53 -8.70
C PHE A 133 -0.49 -16.65 -8.52
N SER A 134 -1.76 -16.31 -8.74
CA SER A 134 -2.84 -17.29 -8.81
C SER A 134 -3.77 -16.97 -9.98
N SER A 135 -4.14 -17.99 -10.74
CA SER A 135 -5.14 -17.86 -11.80
C SER A 135 -6.56 -18.10 -11.30
N ASP A 136 -6.73 -18.81 -10.19
CA ASP A 136 -8.02 -19.25 -9.65
C ASP A 136 -8.36 -18.64 -8.27
N GLY A 137 -7.40 -17.97 -7.63
CA GLY A 137 -7.53 -17.46 -6.26
C GLY A 137 -7.41 -18.54 -5.18
N ARG A 138 -7.11 -19.78 -5.55
CA ARG A 138 -7.01 -20.92 -4.62
C ARG A 138 -5.61 -21.51 -4.57
N THR A 139 -4.99 -21.65 -5.72
CA THR A 139 -3.64 -22.17 -5.88
C THR A 139 -2.69 -21.05 -6.26
N PHE A 140 -1.65 -20.84 -5.47
CA PHE A 140 -0.61 -19.85 -5.74
C PHE A 140 0.69 -20.53 -6.13
N THR A 141 1.45 -19.87 -6.99
CA THR A 141 2.84 -20.27 -7.26
C THR A 141 3.69 -20.12 -6.00
N ASP A 142 4.82 -20.82 -5.94
CA ASP A 142 5.79 -20.57 -4.88
C ASP A 142 6.30 -19.13 -4.94
N PRO A 143 6.60 -18.48 -3.78
CA PRO A 143 7.21 -17.17 -3.77
C PRO A 143 8.57 -17.18 -4.49
N GLN A 144 8.68 -16.43 -5.60
CA GLN A 144 9.90 -16.27 -6.36
C GLN A 144 10.46 -14.86 -6.20
N PRO A 145 11.80 -14.68 -6.20
CA PRO A 145 12.38 -13.35 -6.08
C PRO A 145 12.00 -12.49 -7.28
N VAL A 146 11.79 -11.21 -7.06
CA VAL A 146 11.69 -10.22 -8.13
C VAL A 146 13.07 -9.73 -8.52
N ASN A 147 13.23 -9.37 -9.80
CA ASN A 147 14.45 -8.80 -10.35
C ASN A 147 14.24 -7.28 -10.48
N VAL A 148 15.00 -6.50 -9.73
CA VAL A 148 15.05 -5.04 -9.92
C VAL A 148 16.28 -4.68 -10.76
N ASP A 149 16.22 -3.52 -11.42
CA ASP A 149 17.34 -3.00 -12.20
C ASP A 149 18.66 -3.03 -11.37
N PRO A 150 19.70 -3.76 -11.82
CA PRO A 150 20.90 -4.00 -11.03
C PRO A 150 21.66 -2.72 -10.66
N ASN A 151 21.50 -1.64 -11.43
CA ASN A 151 22.15 -0.35 -11.13
C ASN A 151 21.52 0.37 -9.94
N TYR A 152 20.30 -0.02 -9.54
CA TYR A 152 19.54 0.60 -8.45
C TYR A 152 19.23 -0.39 -7.33
N ARG A 153 19.68 -1.63 -7.46
CA ARG A 153 19.50 -2.67 -6.45
C ARG A 153 20.32 -2.34 -5.19
N THR A 154 19.68 -2.56 -4.04
CA THR A 154 20.30 -2.44 -2.72
C THR A 154 20.28 -3.78 -1.99
N GLU A 155 20.97 -3.88 -0.86
CA GLU A 155 20.94 -5.08 0.01
C GLU A 155 19.61 -5.25 0.73
N ARG A 156 18.82 -4.17 0.81
CA ARG A 156 17.55 -4.11 1.56
C ARG A 156 16.46 -3.45 0.74
N ASP A 157 16.24 -3.94 -0.49
CA ASP A 157 15.15 -3.46 -1.32
C ASP A 157 13.80 -3.88 -0.76
N TRP A 158 12.86 -2.94 -0.82
CA TRP A 158 11.49 -3.17 -0.41
C TRP A 158 10.53 -2.56 -1.43
N LEU A 159 10.09 -3.37 -2.39
CA LEU A 159 9.01 -2.98 -3.30
C LEU A 159 7.70 -2.99 -2.52
N TRP A 160 7.02 -1.84 -2.49
CA TRP A 160 5.80 -1.74 -1.72
C TRP A 160 4.62 -2.36 -2.47
N ARG A 161 3.78 -1.58 -3.05
CA ARG A 161 2.56 -2.01 -3.72
C ARG A 161 2.69 -1.85 -5.23
N VAL A 162 2.20 -2.80 -6.03
CA VAL A 162 2.16 -2.67 -7.49
C VAL A 162 0.78 -2.18 -7.92
N THR A 163 0.77 -1.09 -8.70
CA THR A 163 -0.44 -0.54 -9.32
C THR A 163 -0.33 -0.71 -10.84
N TRP A 164 -1.28 -1.43 -11.42
CA TRP A 164 -1.32 -1.66 -12.87
C TRP A 164 -2.12 -0.57 -13.57
N HIS A 165 -1.58 -0.06 -14.67
CA HIS A 165 -2.23 0.92 -15.53
C HIS A 165 -1.81 0.71 -16.99
N ASN A 166 -2.78 0.57 -17.88
CA ASN A 166 -2.54 0.37 -19.34
C ASN A 166 -1.53 -0.74 -19.64
N GLY A 167 -1.62 -1.87 -18.95
CA GLY A 167 -0.75 -3.02 -19.17
C GLY A 167 0.62 -2.95 -18.50
N VAL A 168 0.95 -1.86 -17.80
CA VAL A 168 2.21 -1.67 -17.09
C VAL A 168 1.95 -1.58 -15.59
N GLY A 169 2.70 -2.34 -14.79
CA GLY A 169 2.70 -2.25 -13.33
C GLY A 169 3.76 -1.26 -12.85
N TYR A 170 3.41 -0.46 -11.85
CA TYR A 170 4.30 0.53 -11.24
C TYR A 170 4.42 0.28 -9.73
N SER A 171 5.62 0.42 -9.21
CA SER A 171 5.89 0.26 -7.78
C SER A 171 6.97 1.25 -7.34
N VAL A 172 6.86 1.73 -6.10
CA VAL A 172 7.94 2.47 -5.46
C VAL A 172 8.68 1.52 -4.53
N SER A 173 10.00 1.48 -4.67
CA SER A 173 10.89 0.78 -3.75
C SER A 173 11.60 1.76 -2.85
N TYR A 174 11.78 1.37 -1.59
CA TYR A 174 12.70 2.01 -0.66
C TYR A 174 13.71 0.97 -0.17
N GLY A 175 14.91 1.43 0.14
CA GLY A 175 15.98 0.54 0.52
C GLY A 175 16.96 1.20 1.47
N ARG A 176 17.94 0.43 1.90
CA ARG A 176 19.06 0.90 2.72
C ARG A 176 20.35 0.28 2.22
N THR A 177 21.41 1.07 2.32
CA THR A 177 22.78 0.62 2.22
C THR A 177 23.47 0.85 3.56
N GLU A 178 24.72 0.43 3.70
CA GLU A 178 25.57 0.74 4.85
C GLU A 178 25.72 2.25 5.08
N LYS A 179 25.60 3.05 4.03
CA LYS A 179 25.69 4.53 4.08
C LYS A 179 24.40 5.21 4.55
N GLY A 180 23.33 4.45 4.76
CA GLY A 180 22.02 4.94 5.18
C GLY A 180 20.91 4.66 4.18
N GLN A 181 19.86 5.47 4.21
CA GLN A 181 18.70 5.32 3.32
C GLN A 181 19.08 5.71 1.89
N THR A 182 18.59 4.92 0.93
CA THR A 182 18.66 5.26 -0.49
C THR A 182 17.53 6.24 -0.89
N PRO A 183 17.64 6.90 -2.05
CA PRO A 183 16.47 7.48 -2.69
C PRO A 183 15.34 6.46 -2.84
N LEU A 184 14.11 6.93 -2.94
CA LEU A 184 13.02 6.08 -3.40
C LEU A 184 13.15 5.88 -4.90
N TYR A 185 12.91 4.66 -5.36
CA TYR A 185 12.98 4.32 -6.78
C TYR A 185 11.60 3.97 -7.32
N LEU A 186 11.16 4.69 -8.35
CA LEU A 186 9.99 4.31 -9.13
C LEU A 186 10.41 3.30 -10.19
N TYR A 187 9.75 2.16 -10.18
CA TYR A 187 9.95 1.08 -11.14
C TYR A 187 8.71 0.82 -11.97
N SER A 188 8.92 0.27 -13.19
CA SER A 188 7.88 -0.32 -14.02
C SER A 188 8.14 -1.79 -14.28
N THR A 189 7.07 -2.54 -14.54
CA THR A 189 7.10 -3.95 -14.92
C THR A 189 5.97 -4.28 -15.89
N THR A 190 6.17 -5.27 -16.76
CA THR A 190 5.12 -5.82 -17.63
C THR A 190 4.69 -7.23 -17.22
N ASP A 191 5.44 -7.86 -16.32
CA ASP A 191 5.24 -9.25 -15.91
C ASP A 191 5.09 -9.45 -14.39
N GLY A 192 5.34 -8.40 -13.59
CA GLY A 192 5.34 -8.43 -12.13
C GLY A 192 6.58 -9.09 -11.51
N ILE A 193 7.56 -9.50 -12.32
CA ILE A 193 8.79 -10.17 -11.90
C ILE A 193 10.02 -9.30 -12.14
N ASN A 194 10.10 -8.70 -13.34
CA ASN A 194 11.25 -7.90 -13.78
C ASN A 194 10.90 -6.42 -13.74
N TYR A 195 11.64 -5.65 -12.96
CA TYR A 195 11.38 -4.23 -12.70
C TYR A 195 12.50 -3.36 -13.26
N LYS A 196 12.11 -2.38 -14.11
CA LYS A 196 13.00 -1.40 -14.71
C LYS A 196 12.84 -0.06 -13.99
N HIS A 197 13.95 0.59 -13.68
CA HIS A 197 13.96 1.91 -13.07
C HIS A 197 13.40 2.97 -14.03
N ILE A 198 12.59 3.89 -13.49
CA ILE A 198 12.04 5.06 -14.19
C ILE A 198 12.63 6.34 -13.59
N GLN A 199 12.54 6.51 -12.28
CA GLN A 199 12.87 7.76 -11.59
C GLN A 199 13.35 7.51 -10.16
N SER A 200 14.21 8.40 -9.67
CA SER A 200 14.70 8.44 -8.29
C SER A 200 14.15 9.68 -7.58
N PHE A 201 13.65 9.50 -6.36
CA PHE A 201 13.10 10.59 -5.55
C PHE A 201 13.94 10.81 -4.30
N ASN A 202 14.53 11.99 -4.18
CA ASN A 202 15.21 12.43 -2.96
C ASN A 202 14.21 13.15 -2.06
N ILE A 203 13.46 12.40 -1.28
CA ILE A 203 12.51 12.89 -0.29
C ILE A 203 13.19 12.84 1.08
N ASP A 204 13.06 13.89 1.87
CA ASP A 204 13.62 13.98 3.21
C ASP A 204 12.82 13.21 4.28
N ASN A 205 13.32 13.19 5.51
CA ASN A 205 12.62 12.68 6.70
C ASN A 205 12.21 11.21 6.62
N PHE A 206 13.09 10.36 6.09
CA PHE A 206 12.97 8.92 6.08
C PHE A 206 11.71 8.41 5.36
N PRO A 207 11.59 8.67 4.04
CA PRO A 207 10.46 8.20 3.24
C PRO A 207 10.49 6.68 3.06
N ASN A 208 9.29 6.07 2.98
CA ASN A 208 9.18 4.63 2.79
C ASN A 208 7.90 4.25 2.02
N GLU A 209 6.91 3.69 2.69
CA GLU A 209 5.69 3.16 2.11
C GLU A 209 5.00 4.18 1.19
N ALA A 210 4.81 3.81 -0.06
CA ALA A 210 4.26 4.69 -1.08
C ALA A 210 3.08 4.04 -1.80
N THR A 211 2.04 4.81 -2.05
CA THR A 211 0.86 4.34 -2.78
C THR A 211 0.71 5.12 -4.07
N ILE A 212 0.64 4.39 -5.19
CA ILE A 212 0.42 4.94 -6.52
C ILE A 212 -1.06 4.89 -6.88
N ARG A 213 -1.57 5.94 -7.50
CA ARG A 213 -2.88 6.01 -8.16
C ARG A 213 -2.77 6.75 -9.47
N PHE A 214 -3.64 6.42 -10.41
CA PHE A 214 -3.77 7.17 -11.66
C PHE A 214 -5.00 8.07 -11.57
N LEU A 215 -4.82 9.33 -11.90
CA LEU A 215 -5.87 10.34 -11.93
C LEU A 215 -6.68 10.22 -13.24
N GLU A 216 -7.86 10.82 -13.27
CA GLU A 216 -8.72 10.80 -14.45
C GLU A 216 -8.06 11.44 -15.69
N ASP A 217 -7.16 12.38 -15.48
CA ASP A 217 -6.37 13.03 -16.55
C ASP A 217 -5.14 12.22 -16.99
N GLY A 218 -4.95 11.00 -16.47
CA GLY A 218 -3.87 10.09 -16.82
C GLY A 218 -2.56 10.35 -16.08
N ARG A 219 -2.48 11.36 -15.22
CA ARG A 219 -1.29 11.56 -14.37
C ARG A 219 -1.15 10.44 -13.34
N MET A 220 0.08 10.03 -13.09
CA MET A 220 0.40 9.20 -11.93
C MET A 220 0.50 10.10 -10.70
N ALA A 221 -0.21 9.73 -9.63
CA ALA A 221 -0.11 10.35 -8.32
C ALA A 221 0.54 9.38 -7.34
N ILE A 222 1.47 9.86 -6.52
CA ILE A 222 2.13 9.07 -5.48
C ILE A 222 1.98 9.79 -4.15
N MET A 223 1.56 9.06 -3.12
CA MET A 223 1.58 9.49 -1.73
C MET A 223 2.64 8.68 -0.98
N ILE A 224 3.53 9.36 -0.26
CA ILE A 224 4.69 8.79 0.41
C ILE A 224 4.61 9.07 1.90
N ARG A 225 4.70 8.03 2.72
CA ARG A 225 4.85 8.12 4.17
C ARG A 225 6.27 8.53 4.54
N ARG A 226 6.42 9.34 5.60
CA ARG A 226 7.72 9.73 6.18
C ARG A 226 7.73 9.40 7.67
N GLU A 227 8.81 8.79 8.16
CA GLU A 227 8.91 8.34 9.56
C GLU A 227 9.60 9.33 10.49
N GLN A 228 10.32 10.30 9.97
CA GLN A 228 11.11 11.26 10.75
C GLN A 228 10.68 12.70 10.52
N GLY A 229 11.26 13.62 11.29
CA GLY A 229 10.96 15.03 11.20
C GLY A 229 9.52 15.34 11.60
N ASP A 230 8.82 16.07 10.74
CA ASP A 230 7.40 16.41 10.92
C ASP A 230 6.44 15.24 10.68
N ARG A 231 6.91 14.14 10.08
CA ARG A 231 6.13 12.96 9.68
C ARG A 231 4.96 13.24 8.73
N GLU A 232 4.87 14.45 8.21
CA GLU A 232 3.86 14.75 7.21
C GLU A 232 4.11 13.92 5.95
N CYS A 233 3.09 13.22 5.45
CA CYS A 233 3.22 12.57 4.17
C CYS A 233 3.34 13.61 3.04
N VAL A 234 4.02 13.23 1.98
CA VAL A 234 4.11 14.04 0.77
C VAL A 234 3.33 13.39 -0.36
N TRP A 235 2.76 14.24 -1.19
CA TRP A 235 2.03 13.84 -2.38
C TRP A 235 2.64 14.55 -3.60
N GLY A 236 2.75 13.82 -4.69
CA GLY A 236 3.19 14.36 -5.97
C GLY A 236 2.42 13.74 -7.12
N ALA A 237 2.35 14.44 -8.24
CA ALA A 237 1.78 13.92 -9.47
C ALA A 237 2.65 14.28 -10.67
N SER A 238 2.66 13.40 -11.68
CA SER A 238 3.45 13.55 -12.90
C SER A 238 2.68 13.04 -14.12
N PRO A 239 2.70 13.74 -15.26
CA PRO A 239 2.26 13.18 -16.52
C PRO A 239 3.23 12.09 -17.01
N ALA A 240 2.79 11.25 -17.95
CA ALA A 240 3.70 10.34 -18.61
C ALA A 240 4.81 11.13 -19.35
N PRO A 241 6.05 10.67 -19.33
CA PRO A 241 6.60 9.38 -18.88
C PRO A 241 6.94 9.28 -17.38
N TYR A 242 6.38 10.11 -16.52
CA TYR A 242 6.48 10.10 -15.07
C TYR A 242 7.90 10.44 -14.54
N THR A 243 8.52 11.42 -15.17
CA THR A 243 9.87 11.91 -14.84
C THR A 243 9.89 13.32 -14.26
N GLU A 244 8.76 14.03 -14.32
CA GLU A 244 8.63 15.40 -13.82
C GLU A 244 7.66 15.43 -12.64
N TRP A 245 8.17 15.72 -11.43
CA TRP A 245 7.39 15.63 -10.20
C TRP A 245 7.39 16.92 -9.41
N GLU A 246 6.22 17.32 -8.98
CA GLU A 246 6.03 18.37 -7.96
C GLU A 246 5.52 17.74 -6.69
N TRP A 247 6.23 17.97 -5.57
CA TRP A 247 5.90 17.40 -4.27
C TRP A 247 5.28 18.43 -3.34
N LYS A 248 4.22 18.06 -2.63
CA LYS A 248 3.53 18.88 -1.64
C LYS A 248 3.33 18.09 -0.34
N LYS A 249 3.49 18.76 0.79
CA LYS A 249 3.10 18.23 2.09
C LYS A 249 1.59 18.20 2.21
N MET A 250 1.06 17.15 2.85
CA MET A 250 -0.38 16.91 2.96
C MET A 250 -1.00 17.51 4.23
N GLY A 251 -0.21 18.04 5.16
CA GLY A 251 -0.70 18.53 6.45
C GLY A 251 -1.17 17.40 7.39
N MET A 252 -0.83 16.15 7.08
CA MET A 252 -1.18 14.99 7.91
C MET A 252 -0.01 14.01 8.00
N ALA A 253 0.14 13.39 9.18
CA ALA A 253 1.06 12.29 9.39
C ALA A 253 0.36 10.97 9.09
N LEU A 254 1.09 10.02 8.49
CA LEU A 254 0.64 8.64 8.27
C LEU A 254 1.53 7.69 9.07
N GLY A 255 0.99 7.08 10.12
CA GLY A 255 1.65 6.07 10.94
C GLY A 255 2.23 6.57 12.23
#